data_2097bbf441d43b128ca98392c3110096
#
_entry.id   2097bbf441d43b128ca98392c3110096
#
_cell.length_a   1.000
_cell.length_b   1.000
_cell.length_c   1.000
_cell.angle_alpha   90.00
_cell.angle_beta   90.00
_cell.angle_gamma   90.00
#
_symmetry.space_group_name_H-M   'P 1'
#
loop_
_entity.id
_entity.type
_entity.pdbx_description
1 polymer ?
#
loop_
_entity_poly.entity_id
_entity_poly.type
_entity_poly.pdbx_seq_one_letter_code
_entity_poly.pdbx_strand_id
1 'polypeptide(L)'
;MVQAIVGANWGDEGKGKITDMLAKESDIIIRFQGGSNAGHTIMNNYGKFALHLLPSGVFYQHTTNIIGNGVALNIPYLVKEVQSLVEKGVPQPHILVSDRAQILMPYHVLFDTYEEARLAGKSFGSTQSGIAPFYSDKYAKTGFQVSELYDEESLKEKVYRVCEMKNVLLEHLYHKPLLDPQEVFEEMLEYRAMVDPYVCDTSAYLYEAIRQGKRILLEGQLGSLKDPDHGIYPMVTSSSTLAAYGAIGAGIPPYEIKDIITVVKAYSSAVGAGAFVSELFGDEAEELRRRGGDGGEYGATTGRPRRVGWFDAVATRYGCRVQGATEAAFTVLDVLGYLDELSVCVGYEIDGQVTKDFPTTGKLNRAKPVYVKLPGWKCDIRGIKNYRDLPENCRGYIEFVEKEIGVKITMVSNGPGREDIILRK
;
A
#
# COMPACT_ATOMS: atom_id res chain seq x y z
N MET A 1 -17.60 -6.23 -13.16
CA MET A 1 -17.69 -5.55 -11.84
C MET A 1 -16.29 -5.21 -11.38
N VAL A 2 -16.04 -3.95 -11.03
CA VAL A 2 -14.72 -3.50 -10.56
C VAL A 2 -14.82 -3.16 -9.08
N GLN A 3 -13.96 -3.78 -8.27
CA GLN A 3 -13.85 -3.57 -6.84
C GLN A 3 -12.45 -3.04 -6.51
N ALA A 4 -12.31 -2.16 -5.52
CA ALA A 4 -11.02 -1.68 -5.04
C ALA A 4 -10.81 -2.10 -3.59
N ILE A 5 -9.58 -2.49 -3.25
CA ILE A 5 -9.14 -2.71 -1.88
C ILE A 5 -8.02 -1.74 -1.54
N VAL A 6 -8.23 -0.94 -0.51
CA VAL A 6 -7.38 0.19 -0.11
C VAL A 6 -7.23 0.28 1.40
N GLY A 7 -6.23 1.01 1.88
CA GLY A 7 -6.00 1.21 3.31
C GLY A 7 -6.64 2.50 3.83
N ALA A 8 -7.20 2.46 5.03
CA ALA A 8 -7.82 3.62 5.66
C ALA A 8 -6.80 4.62 6.25
N ASN A 9 -5.65 4.15 6.74
CA ASN A 9 -4.76 4.91 7.60
C ASN A 9 -3.33 5.04 7.04
N TRP A 10 -2.34 4.51 7.75
CA TRP A 10 -0.91 4.65 7.44
C TRP A 10 -0.33 3.58 6.50
N GLY A 11 -1.13 2.55 6.13
CA GLY A 11 -0.74 1.55 5.12
C GLY A 11 -0.47 0.14 5.66
N ASP A 12 -0.43 -0.04 6.97
CA ASP A 12 -0.15 -1.32 7.64
C ASP A 12 -1.42 -2.04 8.14
N GLU A 13 -2.53 -1.88 7.43
CA GLU A 13 -3.84 -2.37 7.85
C GLU A 13 -4.04 -3.87 7.61
N GLY A 14 -3.10 -4.56 6.96
CA GLY A 14 -3.23 -6.00 6.66
C GLY A 14 -4.03 -6.29 5.39
N LYS A 15 -3.94 -5.41 4.38
CA LYS A 15 -4.62 -5.57 3.07
C LYS A 15 -4.33 -6.90 2.38
N GLY A 16 -3.08 -7.37 2.42
CA GLY A 16 -2.65 -8.56 1.69
C GLY A 16 -3.51 -9.80 1.95
N LYS A 17 -3.89 -10.03 3.20
CA LYS A 17 -4.79 -11.15 3.59
C LYS A 17 -6.18 -11.02 2.95
N ILE A 18 -6.76 -9.83 3.03
CA ILE A 18 -8.11 -9.58 2.46
C ILE A 18 -8.05 -9.66 0.93
N THR A 19 -6.98 -9.10 0.33
CA THR A 19 -6.76 -9.18 -1.12
C THR A 19 -6.61 -10.63 -1.58
N ASP A 20 -5.85 -11.45 -0.88
CA ASP A 20 -5.66 -12.87 -1.20
C ASP A 20 -6.98 -13.66 -1.12
N MET A 21 -7.83 -13.35 -0.14
CA MET A 21 -9.18 -13.93 -0.04
C MET A 21 -10.05 -13.55 -1.26
N LEU A 22 -10.05 -12.26 -1.63
CA LEU A 22 -10.83 -11.75 -2.75
C LEU A 22 -10.27 -12.20 -4.11
N ALA A 23 -8.96 -12.41 -4.19
CA ALA A 23 -8.26 -12.87 -5.38
C ALA A 23 -8.80 -14.21 -5.90
N LYS A 24 -9.21 -15.10 -5.00
CA LYS A 24 -9.78 -16.41 -5.35
C LYS A 24 -10.99 -16.29 -6.27
N GLU A 25 -11.75 -15.22 -6.12
CA GLU A 25 -12.97 -14.99 -6.89
C GLU A 25 -12.81 -13.98 -8.03
N SER A 26 -11.63 -13.40 -8.18
CA SER A 26 -11.34 -12.37 -9.17
C SER A 26 -10.75 -12.96 -10.45
N ASP A 27 -11.22 -12.48 -11.61
CA ASP A 27 -10.67 -12.86 -12.91
C ASP A 27 -9.39 -12.08 -13.22
N ILE A 28 -9.32 -10.82 -12.73
CA ILE A 28 -8.20 -9.90 -12.98
C ILE A 28 -7.86 -9.17 -11.70
N ILE A 29 -6.57 -9.05 -11.37
CA ILE A 29 -6.09 -8.22 -10.27
C ILE A 29 -5.05 -7.24 -10.78
N ILE A 30 -5.20 -5.97 -10.39
CA ILE A 30 -4.41 -4.86 -10.92
C ILE A 30 -3.72 -4.13 -9.79
N ARG A 31 -2.38 -4.05 -9.83
CA ARG A 31 -1.62 -3.04 -9.09
C ARG A 31 -1.69 -1.73 -9.89
N PHE A 32 -2.25 -0.70 -9.31
CA PHE A 32 -2.54 0.55 -10.02
C PHE A 32 -1.66 1.73 -9.61
N GLN A 33 -0.88 1.61 -8.51
CA GLN A 33 -0.01 2.66 -8.00
C GLN A 33 1.11 2.09 -7.13
N GLY A 34 2.03 2.97 -6.70
CA GLY A 34 3.18 2.59 -5.86
C GLY A 34 4.26 1.86 -6.67
N GLY A 35 5.05 1.07 -6.01
CA GLY A 35 6.16 0.32 -6.60
C GLY A 35 6.65 -0.75 -5.63
N SER A 36 7.93 -1.07 -5.67
CA SER A 36 8.55 -2.08 -4.80
C SER A 36 8.83 -1.60 -3.36
N ASN A 37 8.40 -0.40 -3.00
CA ASN A 37 8.68 0.23 -1.70
C ASN A 37 7.90 -0.35 -0.52
N ALA A 38 6.77 -1.00 -0.75
CA ALA A 38 5.97 -1.62 0.30
C ALA A 38 5.68 -3.08 -0.03
N GLY A 39 6.06 -3.96 0.89
CA GLY A 39 5.75 -5.38 0.80
C GLY A 39 4.47 -5.73 1.54
N HIS A 40 3.74 -6.72 1.02
CA HIS A 40 2.65 -7.36 1.74
C HIS A 40 2.90 -8.86 1.86
N THR A 41 2.61 -9.39 3.04
CA THR A 41 2.82 -10.81 3.31
C THR A 41 1.55 -11.60 3.00
N ILE A 42 1.71 -12.70 2.27
CA ILE A 42 0.66 -13.68 1.99
C ILE A 42 1.11 -15.03 2.53
N MET A 43 0.22 -15.71 3.23
CA MET A 43 0.41 -17.09 3.69
C MET A 43 -0.62 -17.99 3.01
N ASN A 44 -0.12 -18.98 2.26
CA ASN A 44 -0.97 -19.92 1.54
C ASN A 44 -0.33 -21.32 1.51
N ASN A 45 -0.90 -22.24 0.71
CA ASN A 45 -0.44 -23.63 0.60
C ASN A 45 0.98 -23.78 0.03
N TYR A 46 1.50 -22.75 -0.65
CA TYR A 46 2.89 -22.73 -1.16
C TYR A 46 3.89 -22.22 -0.13
N GLY A 47 3.42 -21.61 0.98
CA GLY A 47 4.24 -21.06 2.04
C GLY A 47 3.98 -19.58 2.36
N LYS A 48 4.99 -18.93 2.92
CA LYS A 48 4.98 -17.50 3.24
C LYS A 48 5.74 -16.70 2.18
N PHE A 49 5.08 -15.69 1.62
CA PHE A 49 5.62 -14.83 0.58
C PHE A 49 5.50 -13.37 0.97
N ALA A 50 6.52 -12.58 0.68
CA ALA A 50 6.46 -11.13 0.72
C ALA A 50 6.45 -10.62 -0.73
N LEU A 51 5.30 -10.15 -1.21
CA LEU A 51 5.17 -9.55 -2.53
C LEU A 51 5.33 -8.04 -2.43
N HIS A 52 5.97 -7.44 -3.44
CA HIS A 52 6.20 -6.00 -3.52
C HIS A 52 5.56 -5.39 -4.77
N LEU A 53 5.93 -5.86 -5.96
CA LEU A 53 5.36 -5.41 -7.23
C LEU A 53 4.18 -6.26 -7.68
N LEU A 54 4.28 -7.58 -7.50
CA LEU A 54 3.28 -8.49 -8.00
C LEU A 54 1.94 -8.35 -7.29
N PRO A 55 0.81 -8.43 -8.02
CA PRO A 55 -0.52 -8.55 -7.44
C PRO A 55 -0.69 -9.85 -6.65
N SER A 56 -1.60 -9.85 -5.66
CA SER A 56 -1.90 -11.03 -4.84
C SER A 56 -2.50 -12.21 -5.62
N GLY A 57 -2.96 -11.99 -6.83
CA GLY A 57 -3.54 -13.02 -7.70
C GLY A 57 -2.55 -14.00 -8.32
N VAL A 58 -1.25 -13.78 -8.18
CA VAL A 58 -0.20 -14.63 -8.78
C VAL A 58 -0.20 -16.08 -8.30
N PHE A 59 -0.92 -16.38 -7.23
CA PHE A 59 -1.09 -17.74 -6.70
C PHE A 59 -2.24 -18.52 -7.35
N TYR A 60 -3.03 -17.88 -8.22
CA TYR A 60 -4.22 -18.45 -8.87
C TYR A 60 -4.04 -18.50 -10.38
N GLN A 61 -4.08 -19.70 -10.97
CA GLN A 61 -3.86 -19.87 -12.40
C GLN A 61 -4.95 -19.27 -13.30
N HIS A 62 -6.16 -19.10 -12.77
CA HIS A 62 -7.27 -18.50 -13.51
C HIS A 62 -7.21 -16.96 -13.55
N THR A 63 -6.34 -16.35 -12.76
CA THR A 63 -6.28 -14.90 -12.58
C THR A 63 -5.25 -14.27 -13.51
N THR A 64 -5.64 -13.22 -14.22
CA THR A 64 -4.71 -12.33 -14.91
C THR A 64 -4.22 -11.24 -13.95
N ASN A 65 -2.91 -11.10 -13.82
CA ASN A 65 -2.27 -10.16 -12.91
C ASN A 65 -1.71 -8.98 -13.71
N ILE A 66 -2.16 -7.76 -13.43
CA ILE A 66 -1.78 -6.59 -14.22
C ILE A 66 -0.95 -5.62 -13.39
N ILE A 67 0.18 -5.20 -13.96
CA ILE A 67 0.93 -4.03 -13.53
C ILE A 67 0.42 -2.85 -14.35
N GLY A 68 -0.39 -2.00 -13.73
CA GLY A 68 -1.03 -0.87 -14.39
C GLY A 68 -0.08 0.30 -14.66
N ASN A 69 -0.55 1.22 -15.49
CA ASN A 69 0.23 2.40 -15.92
C ASN A 69 0.57 3.38 -14.79
N GLY A 70 -0.07 3.27 -13.63
CA GLY A 70 0.24 4.11 -12.45
C GLY A 70 1.39 3.60 -11.59
N VAL A 71 1.91 2.39 -11.84
CA VAL A 71 2.97 1.76 -11.04
C VAL A 71 4.36 2.28 -11.42
N ALA A 72 5.22 2.46 -10.41
CA ALA A 72 6.66 2.66 -10.59
C ALA A 72 7.31 1.28 -10.86
N LEU A 73 7.51 0.96 -12.12
CA LEU A 73 7.90 -0.36 -12.57
C LEU A 73 9.42 -0.56 -12.49
N ASN A 74 9.88 -1.30 -11.52
CA ASN A 74 11.24 -1.83 -11.48
C ASN A 74 11.27 -3.17 -12.22
N ILE A 75 11.74 -3.16 -13.47
CA ILE A 75 11.72 -4.35 -14.36
C ILE A 75 12.57 -5.51 -13.82
N PRO A 76 13.83 -5.31 -13.41
CA PRO A 76 14.64 -6.38 -12.82
C PRO A 76 14.01 -6.97 -11.57
N TYR A 77 13.39 -6.13 -10.74
CA TYR A 77 12.72 -6.58 -9.53
C TYR A 77 11.48 -7.42 -9.85
N LEU A 78 10.67 -7.02 -10.84
CA LEU A 78 9.52 -7.78 -11.32
C LEU A 78 9.93 -9.20 -11.75
N VAL A 79 10.93 -9.30 -12.62
CA VAL A 79 11.40 -10.60 -13.14
C VAL A 79 11.94 -11.49 -12.02
N LYS A 80 12.74 -10.92 -11.12
CA LYS A 80 13.26 -11.62 -9.95
C LYS A 80 12.14 -12.13 -9.03
N GLU A 81 11.11 -11.32 -8.81
CA GLU A 81 9.97 -11.70 -7.96
C GLU A 81 9.19 -12.85 -8.60
N VAL A 82 8.95 -12.81 -9.91
CA VAL A 82 8.32 -13.93 -10.67
C VAL A 82 9.16 -15.22 -10.57
N GLN A 83 10.46 -15.12 -10.81
CA GLN A 83 11.36 -16.28 -10.71
C GLN A 83 11.34 -16.89 -9.31
N SER A 84 11.39 -16.07 -8.27
CA SER A 84 11.32 -16.52 -6.88
C SER A 84 10.02 -17.26 -6.54
N LEU A 85 8.89 -16.91 -7.16
CA LEU A 85 7.63 -17.64 -7.00
C LEU A 85 7.72 -19.03 -7.63
N VAL A 86 8.21 -19.10 -8.87
CA VAL A 86 8.34 -20.36 -9.63
C VAL A 86 9.31 -21.33 -8.95
N GLU A 87 10.45 -20.83 -8.47
CA GLU A 87 11.43 -21.63 -7.71
C GLU A 87 10.85 -22.24 -6.42
N LYS A 88 9.86 -21.55 -5.82
CA LYS A 88 9.13 -22.05 -4.65
C LYS A 88 7.93 -22.95 -4.98
N GLY A 89 7.80 -23.34 -6.26
CA GLY A 89 6.76 -24.25 -6.73
C GLY A 89 5.41 -23.60 -7.03
N VAL A 90 5.31 -22.27 -7.07
CA VAL A 90 4.12 -21.60 -7.58
C VAL A 90 4.10 -21.75 -9.10
N PRO A 91 3.01 -22.21 -9.71
CA PRO A 91 2.90 -22.26 -11.16
C PRO A 91 3.14 -20.89 -11.81
N GLN A 92 3.73 -20.86 -13.01
CA GLN A 92 4.00 -19.62 -13.74
C GLN A 92 2.73 -18.75 -13.79
N PRO A 93 2.70 -17.55 -13.16
CA PRO A 93 1.53 -16.69 -13.15
C PRO A 93 1.32 -16.01 -14.51
N HIS A 94 0.08 -15.76 -14.86
CA HIS A 94 -0.26 -14.93 -16.02
C HIS A 94 -0.14 -13.46 -15.64
N ILE A 95 0.85 -12.78 -16.20
CA ILE A 95 1.18 -11.38 -15.89
C ILE A 95 1.10 -10.53 -17.16
N LEU A 96 0.49 -9.37 -17.07
CA LEU A 96 0.51 -8.33 -18.09
C LEU A 96 1.08 -7.04 -17.49
N VAL A 97 1.92 -6.37 -18.25
CA VAL A 97 2.51 -5.07 -17.92
C VAL A 97 2.00 -4.03 -18.90
N SER A 98 1.48 -2.92 -18.40
CA SER A 98 1.04 -1.82 -19.26
C SER A 98 2.21 -1.25 -20.06
N ASP A 99 2.03 -1.12 -21.36
CA ASP A 99 2.92 -0.41 -22.26
C ASP A 99 3.11 1.07 -21.87
N ARG A 100 2.14 1.63 -21.12
CA ARG A 100 2.17 3.01 -20.58
C ARG A 100 2.73 3.09 -19.16
N ALA A 101 3.06 1.98 -18.51
CA ALA A 101 3.76 2.02 -17.23
C ALA A 101 5.12 2.69 -17.38
N GLN A 102 5.54 3.44 -16.36
CA GLN A 102 6.86 4.08 -16.40
C GLN A 102 7.89 3.27 -15.63
N ILE A 103 9.11 3.30 -16.14
CA ILE A 103 10.23 2.50 -15.65
C ILE A 103 10.91 3.23 -14.50
N LEU A 104 11.08 2.54 -13.38
CA LEU A 104 11.90 3.00 -12.27
C LEU A 104 13.36 2.66 -12.60
N MET A 105 14.13 3.72 -12.88
CA MET A 105 15.54 3.62 -13.26
C MET A 105 16.44 3.46 -12.04
N PRO A 106 17.63 2.82 -12.17
CA PRO A 106 18.58 2.67 -11.06
C PRO A 106 18.98 4.00 -10.42
N TYR A 107 19.14 5.06 -11.21
CA TYR A 107 19.48 6.37 -10.67
C TYR A 107 18.37 6.95 -9.75
N HIS A 108 17.12 6.54 -9.89
CA HIS A 108 16.08 6.94 -8.93
C HIS A 108 16.38 6.41 -7.53
N VAL A 109 16.84 5.17 -7.43
CA VAL A 109 17.27 4.57 -6.15
C VAL A 109 18.48 5.30 -5.57
N LEU A 110 19.45 5.65 -6.42
CA LEU A 110 20.61 6.44 -6.01
C LEU A 110 20.20 7.81 -5.48
N PHE A 111 19.33 8.54 -6.19
CA PHE A 111 18.88 9.86 -5.75
C PHE A 111 18.08 9.81 -4.46
N ASP A 112 17.23 8.82 -4.28
CA ASP A 112 16.50 8.61 -3.01
C ASP A 112 17.46 8.40 -1.84
N THR A 113 18.50 7.58 -2.06
CA THR A 113 19.54 7.31 -1.06
C THR A 113 20.37 8.57 -0.75
N TYR A 114 20.78 9.31 -1.78
CA TYR A 114 21.59 10.50 -1.61
C TYR A 114 20.83 11.65 -0.94
N GLU A 115 19.55 11.78 -1.24
CA GLU A 115 18.70 12.79 -0.62
C GLU A 115 18.45 12.50 0.86
N GLU A 116 18.15 11.24 1.22
CA GLU A 116 18.04 10.83 2.62
C GLU A 116 19.32 11.09 3.41
N ALA A 117 20.48 10.81 2.80
CA ALA A 117 21.79 11.10 3.40
C ALA A 117 22.04 12.61 3.55
N ARG A 118 21.68 13.41 2.53
CA ARG A 118 21.83 14.88 2.53
C ARG A 118 20.97 15.55 3.60
N LEU A 119 19.77 15.06 3.82
CA LEU A 119 18.83 15.58 4.82
C LEU A 119 19.26 15.25 6.25
N ALA A 120 20.12 14.27 6.45
CA ALA A 120 20.65 13.84 7.74
C ALA A 120 19.51 13.63 8.79
N GLY A 121 19.58 14.25 9.96
CA GLY A 121 18.56 14.09 11.01
C GLY A 121 17.16 14.63 10.70
N LYS A 122 16.92 15.20 9.50
CA LYS A 122 15.63 15.68 9.00
C LYS A 122 15.07 14.81 7.87
N SER A 123 15.60 13.60 7.70
CA SER A 123 15.18 12.66 6.66
C SER A 123 13.71 12.24 6.82
N PHE A 124 13.07 11.92 5.71
CA PHE A 124 11.66 11.47 5.69
C PHE A 124 11.48 10.02 6.15
N GLY A 125 12.59 9.26 6.25
CA GLY A 125 12.57 7.83 6.53
C GLY A 125 12.17 7.02 5.30
N SER A 126 12.64 7.44 4.11
CA SER A 126 12.42 6.73 2.85
C SER A 126 12.84 5.26 2.94
N THR A 127 12.18 4.42 2.16
CA THR A 127 12.57 3.03 1.93
C THR A 127 13.79 2.91 1.01
N GLN A 128 14.26 4.03 0.45
CA GLN A 128 15.34 4.10 -0.54
C GLN A 128 15.07 3.22 -1.77
N SER A 129 13.81 3.15 -2.16
CA SER A 129 13.34 2.38 -3.33
C SER A 129 13.15 3.24 -4.58
N GLY A 130 13.57 4.52 -4.54
CA GLY A 130 13.54 5.43 -5.68
C GLY A 130 12.17 6.01 -6.01
N ILE A 131 11.18 5.89 -5.13
CA ILE A 131 9.78 6.25 -5.45
C ILE A 131 9.61 7.76 -5.62
N ALA A 132 10.14 8.59 -4.73
CA ALA A 132 10.01 10.04 -4.82
C ALA A 132 10.71 10.61 -6.07
N PRO A 133 11.97 10.27 -6.37
CA PRO A 133 12.62 10.68 -7.62
C PRO A 133 11.90 10.18 -8.88
N PHE A 134 11.36 8.96 -8.86
CA PHE A 134 10.60 8.40 -9.96
C PHE A 134 9.34 9.24 -10.27
N TYR A 135 8.48 9.50 -9.28
CA TYR A 135 7.28 10.30 -9.51
C TYR A 135 7.60 11.76 -9.83
N SER A 136 8.71 12.30 -9.31
CA SER A 136 9.22 13.61 -9.72
C SER A 136 9.50 13.64 -11.23
N ASP A 137 10.22 12.66 -11.74
CA ASP A 137 10.54 12.55 -13.16
C ASP A 137 9.29 12.31 -14.04
N LYS A 138 8.36 11.50 -13.56
CA LYS A 138 7.08 11.25 -14.26
C LYS A 138 6.35 12.56 -14.52
N TYR A 139 6.20 13.42 -13.51
CA TYR A 139 5.48 14.68 -13.66
C TYR A 139 6.32 15.78 -14.28
N ALA A 140 7.64 15.72 -14.19
CA ALA A 140 8.57 16.56 -14.95
C ALA A 140 8.68 16.15 -16.43
N LYS A 141 8.07 15.02 -16.83
CA LYS A 141 8.08 14.46 -18.19
C LYS A 141 9.47 14.02 -18.67
N THR A 142 10.31 13.62 -17.74
CA THR A 142 11.66 13.09 -18.00
C THR A 142 11.76 11.57 -17.73
N GLY A 143 10.67 10.95 -17.26
CA GLY A 143 10.57 9.50 -17.09
C GLY A 143 10.40 8.77 -18.43
N PHE A 144 10.55 7.45 -18.40
CA PHE A 144 10.46 6.56 -19.58
C PHE A 144 9.25 5.63 -19.43
N GLN A 145 8.40 5.55 -20.46
CA GLN A 145 7.35 4.55 -20.57
C GLN A 145 7.91 3.25 -21.14
N VAL A 146 7.29 2.12 -20.82
CA VAL A 146 7.67 0.81 -21.38
C VAL A 146 7.60 0.81 -22.90
N SER A 147 6.60 1.47 -23.51
CA SER A 147 6.46 1.59 -24.96
C SER A 147 7.65 2.27 -25.64
N GLU A 148 8.37 3.15 -24.94
CA GLU A 148 9.55 3.84 -25.50
C GLU A 148 10.75 2.91 -25.69
N LEU A 149 10.76 1.74 -25.04
CA LEU A 149 11.82 0.73 -25.23
C LEU A 149 11.86 0.16 -26.65
N TYR A 150 10.79 0.33 -27.42
CA TYR A 150 10.62 -0.24 -28.76
C TYR A 150 10.98 0.72 -29.91
N ASP A 151 11.31 1.98 -29.58
CA ASP A 151 11.86 2.97 -30.51
C ASP A 151 13.29 3.32 -30.08
N GLU A 152 14.25 2.55 -30.60
CA GLU A 152 15.64 2.57 -30.15
C GLU A 152 16.34 3.90 -30.43
N GLU A 153 16.04 4.55 -31.55
CA GLU A 153 16.63 5.83 -31.91
C GLU A 153 16.16 6.96 -30.97
N SER A 154 14.84 7.10 -30.81
CA SER A 154 14.25 8.07 -29.90
C SER A 154 14.63 7.79 -28.42
N LEU A 155 14.70 6.52 -28.03
CA LEU A 155 15.12 6.09 -26.71
C LEU A 155 16.54 6.56 -26.41
N LYS A 156 17.47 6.32 -27.32
CA LYS A 156 18.89 6.72 -27.16
C LYS A 156 19.01 8.23 -26.97
N GLU A 157 18.39 9.01 -27.86
CA GLU A 157 18.38 10.48 -27.75
C GLU A 157 17.86 10.95 -26.41
N LYS A 158 16.73 10.37 -25.95
CA LYS A 158 16.12 10.75 -24.67
C LYS A 158 16.99 10.37 -23.47
N VAL A 159 17.62 9.19 -23.49
CA VAL A 159 18.53 8.74 -22.42
C VAL A 159 19.70 9.70 -22.26
N TYR A 160 20.34 10.08 -23.36
CA TYR A 160 21.47 11.03 -23.33
C TYR A 160 21.08 12.37 -22.73
N ARG A 161 19.95 12.93 -23.18
CA ARG A 161 19.42 14.20 -22.65
C ARG A 161 19.05 14.10 -21.16
N VAL A 162 18.45 13.00 -20.71
CA VAL A 162 18.09 12.81 -19.31
C VAL A 162 19.32 12.62 -18.44
N CYS A 163 20.32 11.85 -18.88
CA CYS A 163 21.58 11.68 -18.16
C CYS A 163 22.33 13.00 -18.00
N GLU A 164 22.35 13.87 -19.02
CA GLU A 164 22.94 15.20 -18.90
C GLU A 164 22.31 16.00 -17.75
N MET A 165 20.98 16.03 -17.67
CA MET A 165 20.27 16.71 -16.58
C MET A 165 20.55 16.07 -15.20
N LYS A 166 20.59 14.75 -15.11
CA LYS A 166 20.88 14.03 -13.86
C LYS A 166 22.31 14.25 -13.38
N ASN A 167 23.25 14.30 -14.31
CA ASN A 167 24.66 14.52 -14.03
C ASN A 167 24.92 15.89 -13.38
N VAL A 168 24.16 16.93 -13.75
CA VAL A 168 24.22 18.23 -13.07
C VAL A 168 23.91 18.08 -11.56
N LEU A 169 22.90 17.29 -11.20
CA LEU A 169 22.57 17.04 -9.79
C LEU A 169 23.64 16.19 -9.09
N LEU A 170 24.12 15.16 -9.78
CA LEU A 170 25.17 14.28 -9.24
C LEU A 170 26.46 15.06 -8.96
N GLU A 171 26.90 15.90 -9.88
CA GLU A 171 28.13 16.68 -9.76
C GLU A 171 28.01 17.78 -8.70
N HIS A 172 26.97 18.62 -8.83
CA HIS A 172 26.93 19.88 -8.07
C HIS A 172 26.14 19.81 -6.77
N LEU A 173 25.18 18.88 -6.63
CA LEU A 173 24.38 18.75 -5.42
C LEU A 173 24.86 17.59 -4.54
N TYR A 174 25.03 16.43 -5.14
CA TYR A 174 25.33 15.21 -4.38
C TYR A 174 26.82 14.89 -4.32
N HIS A 175 27.66 15.46 -5.21
CA HIS A 175 29.10 15.18 -5.34
C HIS A 175 29.35 13.66 -5.48
N LYS A 176 28.70 13.05 -6.43
CA LYS A 176 28.70 11.62 -6.72
C LYS A 176 29.16 11.35 -8.15
N PRO A 177 29.60 10.11 -8.46
CA PRO A 177 29.96 9.71 -9.81
C PRO A 177 28.83 10.00 -10.81
N LEU A 178 29.20 10.41 -12.01
CA LEU A 178 28.28 10.70 -13.09
C LEU A 178 27.75 9.41 -13.73
N LEU A 179 26.56 9.48 -14.32
CA LEU A 179 26.01 8.44 -15.16
C LEU A 179 26.71 8.45 -16.51
N ASP A 180 27.05 7.27 -17.04
CA ASP A 180 27.41 7.11 -18.44
C ASP A 180 26.12 6.91 -19.26
N PRO A 181 25.78 7.78 -20.20
CA PRO A 181 24.57 7.64 -20.98
C PRO A 181 24.52 6.37 -21.85
N GLN A 182 25.70 5.88 -22.28
CA GLN A 182 25.77 4.67 -23.08
C GLN A 182 25.44 3.42 -22.23
N GLU A 183 25.98 3.34 -21.00
CA GLU A 183 25.66 2.24 -20.07
C GLU A 183 24.16 2.25 -19.71
N VAL A 184 23.57 3.42 -19.45
CA VAL A 184 22.13 3.53 -19.17
C VAL A 184 21.30 3.11 -20.38
N PHE A 185 21.72 3.44 -21.59
CA PHE A 185 21.01 3.03 -22.80
C PHE A 185 21.07 1.50 -23.01
N GLU A 186 22.23 0.89 -22.82
CA GLU A 186 22.41 -0.57 -22.91
C GLU A 186 21.55 -1.31 -21.89
N GLU A 187 21.50 -0.80 -20.64
CA GLU A 187 20.61 -1.30 -19.59
C GLU A 187 19.12 -1.23 -19.99
N MET A 188 18.70 -0.17 -20.67
CA MET A 188 17.32 -0.05 -21.17
C MET A 188 17.00 -1.11 -22.24
N LEU A 189 17.97 -1.49 -23.08
CA LEU A 189 17.80 -2.58 -24.04
C LEU A 189 17.68 -3.95 -23.34
N GLU A 190 18.42 -4.17 -22.27
CA GLU A 190 18.24 -5.35 -21.43
C GLU A 190 16.85 -5.37 -20.78
N TYR A 191 16.36 -4.22 -20.28
CA TYR A 191 15.02 -4.11 -19.72
C TYR A 191 13.94 -4.43 -20.74
N ARG A 192 14.11 -4.02 -22.01
CA ARG A 192 13.23 -4.43 -23.11
C ARG A 192 13.14 -5.95 -23.21
N ALA A 193 14.28 -6.63 -23.25
CA ALA A 193 14.30 -8.10 -23.36
C ALA A 193 13.63 -8.79 -22.16
N MET A 194 13.80 -8.23 -20.95
CA MET A 194 13.21 -8.75 -19.73
C MET A 194 11.69 -8.59 -19.67
N VAL A 195 11.16 -7.45 -20.14
CA VAL A 195 9.73 -7.11 -19.99
C VAL A 195 8.88 -7.55 -21.16
N ASP A 196 9.49 -7.76 -22.33
CA ASP A 196 8.80 -8.08 -23.58
C ASP A 196 7.73 -9.18 -23.47
N PRO A 197 7.95 -10.30 -22.74
CA PRO A 197 6.93 -11.34 -22.60
C PRO A 197 5.65 -10.91 -21.89
N TYR A 198 5.65 -9.76 -21.23
CA TYR A 198 4.56 -9.30 -20.39
C TYR A 198 3.84 -8.07 -20.96
N VAL A 199 4.44 -7.35 -21.93
CA VAL A 199 3.93 -6.04 -22.40
C VAL A 199 2.61 -6.19 -23.17
N CYS A 200 1.66 -5.32 -22.82
CA CYS A 200 0.33 -5.32 -23.42
C CYS A 200 -0.28 -3.91 -23.37
N ASP A 201 -1.13 -3.56 -24.32
CA ASP A 201 -2.08 -2.44 -24.15
C ASP A 201 -3.15 -2.87 -23.13
N THR A 202 -2.84 -2.64 -21.85
CA THR A 202 -3.71 -3.04 -20.75
C THR A 202 -5.01 -2.25 -20.73
N SER A 203 -5.06 -1.04 -21.28
CA SER A 203 -6.28 -0.24 -21.36
C SER A 203 -7.29 -0.86 -22.33
N ALA A 204 -6.84 -1.28 -23.50
CA ALA A 204 -7.68 -2.01 -24.46
C ALA A 204 -8.14 -3.36 -23.89
N TYR A 205 -7.22 -4.11 -23.25
CA TYR A 205 -7.53 -5.38 -22.59
C TYR A 205 -8.61 -5.22 -21.52
N LEU A 206 -8.48 -4.22 -20.64
CA LEU A 206 -9.42 -3.98 -19.54
C LEU A 206 -10.76 -3.47 -20.04
N TYR A 207 -10.78 -2.65 -21.09
CA TYR A 207 -12.03 -2.21 -21.69
C TYR A 207 -12.87 -3.41 -22.18
N GLU A 208 -12.24 -4.35 -22.85
CA GLU A 208 -12.93 -5.56 -23.31
C GLU A 208 -13.31 -6.50 -22.14
N ALA A 209 -12.46 -6.65 -21.13
CA ALA A 209 -12.73 -7.44 -19.94
C ALA A 209 -13.96 -6.91 -19.16
N ILE A 210 -14.10 -5.58 -19.05
CA ILE A 210 -15.26 -4.94 -18.41
C ILE A 210 -16.53 -5.26 -19.20
N ARG A 211 -16.51 -5.16 -20.53
CA ARG A 211 -17.65 -5.49 -21.40
C ARG A 211 -18.08 -6.95 -21.29
N GLN A 212 -17.12 -7.84 -21.08
CA GLN A 212 -17.37 -9.27 -20.83
C GLN A 212 -17.86 -9.57 -19.41
N GLY A 213 -17.98 -8.56 -18.55
CA GLY A 213 -18.46 -8.72 -17.18
C GLY A 213 -17.45 -9.37 -16.24
N LYS A 214 -16.15 -9.35 -16.57
CA LYS A 214 -15.09 -9.90 -15.71
C LYS A 214 -15.06 -9.22 -14.35
N ARG A 215 -14.71 -9.99 -13.31
CA ARG A 215 -14.50 -9.51 -11.95
C ARG A 215 -13.08 -8.98 -11.82
N ILE A 216 -12.95 -7.69 -11.58
CA ILE A 216 -11.67 -6.98 -11.53
C ILE A 216 -11.46 -6.44 -10.13
N LEU A 217 -10.29 -6.73 -9.54
CA LEU A 217 -9.87 -6.22 -8.24
C LEU A 217 -8.70 -5.24 -8.43
N LEU A 218 -8.90 -4.00 -8.00
CA LEU A 218 -7.84 -2.99 -7.90
C LEU A 218 -7.16 -3.13 -6.54
N GLU A 219 -5.91 -3.54 -6.53
CA GLU A 219 -5.11 -3.73 -5.32
C GLU A 219 -4.26 -2.50 -5.03
N GLY A 220 -4.67 -1.74 -3.99
CA GLY A 220 -3.96 -0.55 -3.52
C GLY A 220 -2.78 -0.87 -2.61
N GLN A 221 -1.85 0.05 -2.54
CA GLN A 221 -0.68 0.02 -1.67
C GLN A 221 -0.73 1.18 -0.68
N LEU A 222 -0.23 0.99 0.55
CA LEU A 222 -0.27 1.98 1.62
C LEU A 222 -1.71 2.35 2.04
N GLY A 223 -1.94 3.55 2.55
CA GLY A 223 -3.25 4.00 3.05
C GLY A 223 -3.46 5.49 2.88
N SER A 224 -4.66 5.97 3.17
CA SER A 224 -5.12 7.35 2.92
C SER A 224 -4.21 8.42 3.50
N LEU A 225 -3.64 8.18 4.68
CA LEU A 225 -2.78 9.16 5.36
C LEU A 225 -1.37 9.26 4.75
N LYS A 226 -1.05 8.39 3.79
CA LYS A 226 0.18 8.43 2.99
C LYS A 226 -0.03 8.97 1.58
N ASP A 227 -1.25 9.42 1.26
CA ASP A 227 -1.55 10.09 -0.01
C ASP A 227 -0.92 11.48 -0.06
N PRO A 228 -0.31 11.91 -1.19
CA PRO A 228 0.35 13.21 -1.30
C PRO A 228 -0.59 14.41 -1.14
N ASP A 229 -1.87 14.28 -1.54
CA ASP A 229 -2.85 15.37 -1.49
C ASP A 229 -3.70 15.36 -0.21
N HIS A 230 -4.01 14.17 0.32
CA HIS A 230 -4.93 13.98 1.43
C HIS A 230 -4.28 13.46 2.71
N GLY A 231 -3.01 13.07 2.66
CA GLY A 231 -2.29 12.51 3.81
C GLY A 231 -1.63 13.54 4.72
N ILE A 232 -0.73 13.04 5.56
CA ILE A 232 0.04 13.83 6.54
C ILE A 232 1.28 14.48 5.90
N TYR A 233 1.11 15.17 4.79
CA TYR A 233 2.21 15.83 4.06
C TYR A 233 3.13 16.64 4.99
N PRO A 234 4.49 16.56 4.84
CA PRO A 234 5.25 15.87 3.79
C PRO A 234 5.58 14.40 4.07
N MET A 235 5.11 13.80 5.15
CA MET A 235 5.42 12.42 5.56
C MET A 235 4.51 11.40 4.85
N VAL A 236 4.46 11.49 3.52
CA VAL A 236 3.61 10.71 2.61
C VAL A 236 4.45 9.92 1.60
N THR A 237 3.82 9.04 0.82
CA THR A 237 4.42 8.49 -0.40
C THR A 237 4.18 9.43 -1.58
N SER A 238 4.87 9.22 -2.69
CA SER A 238 4.73 10.09 -3.87
C SER A 238 3.67 9.60 -4.86
N SER A 239 3.05 8.45 -4.61
CA SER A 239 1.91 7.96 -5.40
C SER A 239 0.59 8.22 -4.69
N SER A 240 -0.50 8.46 -5.44
CA SER A 240 -1.83 8.52 -4.83
C SER A 240 -2.27 7.14 -4.36
N THR A 241 -2.68 7.06 -3.08
CA THR A 241 -3.09 5.84 -2.40
C THR A 241 -4.60 5.65 -2.38
N LEU A 242 -5.34 6.57 -3.03
CA LEU A 242 -6.79 6.56 -3.03
C LEU A 242 -7.37 5.63 -4.11
N ALA A 243 -8.51 5.02 -3.81
CA ALA A 243 -9.25 4.18 -4.76
C ALA A 243 -9.58 4.91 -6.08
N ALA A 244 -9.84 6.24 -6.00
CA ALA A 244 -10.09 7.08 -7.17
C ALA A 244 -8.93 7.07 -8.18
N TYR A 245 -7.68 6.97 -7.71
CA TYR A 245 -6.52 6.85 -8.61
C TYR A 245 -6.49 5.50 -9.33
N GLY A 246 -7.21 4.50 -8.84
CA GLY A 246 -7.35 3.21 -9.52
C GLY A 246 -7.87 3.34 -10.95
N ALA A 247 -8.79 4.28 -11.20
CA ALA A 247 -9.27 4.56 -12.54
C ALA A 247 -8.14 5.06 -13.46
N ILE A 248 -7.31 5.99 -12.99
CA ILE A 248 -6.18 6.55 -13.73
C ILE A 248 -5.07 5.50 -13.87
N GLY A 249 -4.68 4.87 -12.76
CA GLY A 249 -3.54 3.96 -12.70
C GLY A 249 -3.76 2.59 -13.36
N ALA A 250 -5.02 2.21 -13.60
CA ALA A 250 -5.39 1.03 -14.39
C ALA A 250 -5.85 1.37 -15.81
N GLY A 251 -6.20 2.64 -16.09
CA GLY A 251 -6.72 3.07 -17.38
C GLY A 251 -8.17 2.64 -17.64
N ILE A 252 -9.03 2.70 -16.61
CA ILE A 252 -10.46 2.34 -16.67
C ILE A 252 -11.36 3.53 -16.35
N PRO A 253 -12.64 3.53 -16.80
CA PRO A 253 -13.56 4.60 -16.43
C PRO A 253 -13.83 4.64 -14.91
N PRO A 254 -13.86 5.83 -14.27
CA PRO A 254 -14.01 5.94 -12.82
C PRO A 254 -15.37 5.43 -12.30
N TYR A 255 -16.42 5.49 -13.10
CA TYR A 255 -17.75 5.01 -12.75
C TYR A 255 -17.88 3.48 -12.71
N GLU A 256 -16.84 2.74 -13.14
CA GLU A 256 -16.78 1.28 -13.01
C GLU A 256 -16.39 0.83 -11.60
N ILE A 257 -15.69 1.68 -10.83
CA ILE A 257 -15.29 1.38 -9.44
C ILE A 257 -16.49 1.66 -8.54
N LYS A 258 -17.26 0.62 -8.24
CA LYS A 258 -18.51 0.73 -7.46
C LYS A 258 -18.35 0.26 -6.02
N ASP A 259 -17.48 -0.71 -5.79
CA ASP A 259 -17.23 -1.30 -4.49
C ASP A 259 -15.83 -0.95 -4.02
N ILE A 260 -15.74 -0.27 -2.89
CA ILE A 260 -14.47 0.16 -2.30
C ILE A 260 -14.38 -0.41 -0.89
N ILE A 261 -13.61 -1.50 -0.76
CA ILE A 261 -13.29 -2.13 0.52
C ILE A 261 -12.13 -1.37 1.14
N THR A 262 -12.39 -0.70 2.24
CA THR A 262 -11.34 0.00 2.97
C THR A 262 -10.89 -0.85 4.15
N VAL A 263 -9.63 -1.25 4.16
CA VAL A 263 -9.08 -2.06 5.25
C VAL A 263 -8.72 -1.17 6.43
N VAL A 264 -9.19 -1.57 7.60
CA VAL A 264 -9.07 -0.86 8.88
C VAL A 264 -8.48 -1.82 9.90
N LYS A 265 -7.45 -1.40 10.62
CA LYS A 265 -6.80 -2.19 11.65
C LYS A 265 -7.43 -1.92 13.02
N ALA A 266 -7.59 -2.95 13.86
CA ALA A 266 -8.22 -2.84 15.17
C ALA A 266 -7.46 -1.95 16.20
N TYR A 267 -6.24 -1.58 15.89
CA TYR A 267 -5.44 -0.56 16.57
C TYR A 267 -4.64 0.19 15.50
N SER A 268 -3.97 1.26 15.86
CA SER A 268 -3.19 2.04 14.88
C SER A 268 -1.73 1.59 14.83
N SER A 269 -1.16 1.54 13.63
CA SER A 269 0.29 1.38 13.45
C SER A 269 0.79 2.20 12.26
N ALA A 270 2.05 2.64 12.34
CA ALA A 270 2.68 3.45 11.30
C ALA A 270 4.17 3.13 11.17
N VAL A 271 4.67 3.19 9.92
CA VAL A 271 6.10 3.18 9.63
C VAL A 271 6.55 4.59 9.28
N GLY A 272 7.75 4.95 9.73
CA GLY A 272 8.37 6.25 9.45
C GLY A 272 7.84 7.41 10.30
N ALA A 273 8.28 8.61 9.93
CA ALA A 273 7.93 9.84 10.63
C ALA A 273 6.51 10.34 10.30
N GLY A 274 6.10 11.37 11.00
CA GLY A 274 4.84 12.07 10.78
C GLY A 274 3.90 12.02 11.97
N ALA A 275 2.82 12.79 11.91
CA ALA A 275 1.84 12.91 12.97
C ALA A 275 1.12 11.58 13.23
N PHE A 276 1.01 11.23 14.52
CA PHE A 276 0.30 10.03 14.98
C PHE A 276 -0.29 10.33 16.35
N VAL A 277 -1.49 10.92 16.37
CA VAL A 277 -2.09 11.53 17.57
C VAL A 277 -2.38 10.50 18.68
N SER A 278 -2.80 9.29 18.31
CA SER A 278 -3.10 8.20 19.25
C SER A 278 -1.90 7.30 19.57
N GLU A 279 -0.67 7.73 19.28
CA GLU A 279 0.55 6.96 19.50
C GLU A 279 0.78 6.60 20.96
N LEU A 280 1.21 5.37 21.21
CA LEU A 280 1.61 4.83 22.50
C LEU A 280 3.13 4.83 22.66
N PHE A 281 3.58 4.92 23.91
CA PHE A 281 4.98 4.93 24.30
C PHE A 281 5.24 4.00 25.48
N GLY A 282 6.52 3.67 25.74
CA GLY A 282 6.92 2.84 26.86
C GLY A 282 6.40 1.40 26.77
N ASP A 283 6.16 0.79 27.93
CA ASP A 283 5.83 -0.64 28.06
C ASP A 283 4.52 -1.02 27.36
N GLU A 284 3.53 -0.14 27.37
CA GLU A 284 2.25 -0.36 26.68
C GLU A 284 2.43 -0.49 25.17
N ALA A 285 3.24 0.40 24.57
CA ALA A 285 3.58 0.33 23.16
C ALA A 285 4.39 -0.92 22.82
N GLU A 286 5.33 -1.30 23.68
CA GLU A 286 6.17 -2.48 23.46
C GLU A 286 5.37 -3.77 23.53
N GLU A 287 4.44 -3.89 24.49
CA GLU A 287 3.57 -5.04 24.61
C GLU A 287 2.64 -5.18 23.40
N LEU A 288 2.03 -4.08 22.94
CA LEU A 288 1.19 -4.10 21.74
C LEU A 288 2.03 -4.44 20.49
N ARG A 289 3.24 -3.89 20.38
CA ARG A 289 4.15 -4.18 19.26
C ARG A 289 4.55 -5.65 19.21
N ARG A 290 4.90 -6.21 20.36
CA ARG A 290 5.32 -7.62 20.47
C ARG A 290 4.18 -8.60 20.13
N ARG A 291 2.95 -8.25 20.46
CA ARG A 291 1.75 -9.08 20.18
C ARG A 291 1.19 -8.86 18.78
N GLY A 292 1.50 -7.72 18.17
CA GLY A 292 0.93 -7.32 16.90
C GLY A 292 1.31 -8.24 15.74
N GLY A 293 0.34 -8.50 14.86
CA GLY A 293 0.53 -9.25 13.64
C GLY A 293 1.15 -10.65 13.80
N ASP A 294 1.59 -11.22 12.69
CA ASP A 294 2.33 -12.48 12.64
C ASP A 294 3.83 -12.20 12.80
N GLY A 295 4.30 -12.23 14.05
CA GLY A 295 5.69 -11.97 14.42
C GLY A 295 5.99 -10.57 14.95
N GLY A 296 4.98 -9.80 15.35
CA GLY A 296 5.11 -8.46 15.92
C GLY A 296 4.98 -7.34 14.90
N GLU A 297 4.84 -6.11 15.40
CA GLU A 297 4.75 -4.91 14.57
C GLU A 297 6.14 -4.44 14.12
N TYR A 298 6.68 -5.14 13.12
CA TYR A 298 7.96 -4.82 12.47
C TYR A 298 7.77 -4.72 10.96
N GLY A 299 8.56 -3.87 10.32
CA GLY A 299 8.50 -3.69 8.86
C GLY A 299 8.91 -4.95 8.11
N ALA A 300 8.07 -5.44 7.21
CA ALA A 300 8.32 -6.67 6.44
C ALA A 300 9.63 -6.63 5.64
N THR A 301 10.01 -5.46 5.13
CA THR A 301 11.22 -5.26 4.31
C THR A 301 12.41 -4.81 5.15
N THR A 302 12.20 -3.91 6.11
CA THR A 302 13.30 -3.23 6.83
C THR A 302 13.55 -3.79 8.23
N GLY A 303 12.65 -4.62 8.79
CA GLY A 303 12.70 -5.09 10.17
C GLY A 303 12.54 -3.98 11.23
N ARG A 304 12.31 -2.71 10.82
CA ARG A 304 12.17 -1.58 11.75
C ARG A 304 10.93 -1.74 12.62
N PRO A 305 10.99 -1.45 13.93
CA PRO A 305 9.81 -1.45 14.79
C PRO A 305 8.82 -0.39 14.30
N ARG A 306 7.55 -0.80 14.15
CA ARG A 306 6.46 0.12 13.83
C ARG A 306 6.07 0.92 15.07
N ARG A 307 5.69 2.16 14.85
CA ARG A 307 4.97 2.96 15.85
C ARG A 307 3.58 2.35 16.00
N VAL A 308 3.10 2.23 17.22
CA VAL A 308 1.78 1.66 17.54
C VAL A 308 0.98 2.63 18.38
N GLY A 309 -0.34 2.52 18.31
CA GLY A 309 -1.24 3.40 19.05
C GLY A 309 -2.63 2.80 19.19
N TRP A 310 -3.45 3.40 20.03
CA TRP A 310 -4.86 3.07 20.13
C TRP A 310 -5.59 3.34 18.81
N PHE A 311 -6.72 2.68 18.62
CA PHE A 311 -7.55 2.91 17.44
C PHE A 311 -7.90 4.40 17.33
N ASP A 312 -7.64 4.98 16.16
CA ASP A 312 -7.90 6.39 15.88
C ASP A 312 -9.14 6.54 14.97
N ALA A 313 -10.28 6.78 15.58
CA ALA A 313 -11.54 6.92 14.86
C ALA A 313 -11.60 8.21 14.02
N VAL A 314 -10.89 9.26 14.41
CA VAL A 314 -10.84 10.52 13.64
C VAL A 314 -10.09 10.31 12.34
N ALA A 315 -8.88 9.73 12.41
CA ALA A 315 -8.05 9.42 11.26
C ALA A 315 -8.73 8.40 10.34
N THR A 316 -9.34 7.35 10.93
CA THR A 316 -9.97 6.27 10.16
C THR A 316 -11.23 6.73 9.44
N ARG A 317 -12.08 7.52 10.11
CA ARG A 317 -13.27 8.15 9.49
C ARG A 317 -12.89 9.00 8.29
N TYR A 318 -11.88 9.85 8.48
CA TYR A 318 -11.34 10.67 7.40
C TYR A 318 -10.81 9.79 6.24
N GLY A 319 -10.01 8.79 6.55
CA GLY A 319 -9.47 7.86 5.56
C GLY A 319 -10.56 7.14 4.77
N CYS A 320 -11.57 6.59 5.44
CA CYS A 320 -12.72 5.98 4.79
C CYS A 320 -13.47 6.97 3.87
N ARG A 321 -13.64 8.21 4.32
CA ARG A 321 -14.33 9.25 3.55
C ARG A 321 -13.58 9.62 2.26
N VAL A 322 -12.26 9.83 2.34
CA VAL A 322 -11.47 10.22 1.14
C VAL A 322 -11.27 9.03 0.18
N GLN A 323 -11.33 7.80 0.69
CA GLN A 323 -11.36 6.60 -0.16
C GLN A 323 -12.71 6.41 -0.87
N GLY A 324 -13.78 7.02 -0.36
CA GLY A 324 -15.13 6.71 -0.83
C GLY A 324 -15.57 5.30 -0.42
N ALA A 325 -15.20 4.87 0.80
CA ALA A 325 -15.44 3.52 1.31
C ALA A 325 -16.93 3.14 1.23
N THR A 326 -17.25 2.02 0.58
CA THR A 326 -18.59 1.42 0.57
C THR A 326 -18.76 0.41 1.70
N GLU A 327 -17.65 -0.22 2.09
CA GLU A 327 -17.57 -1.15 3.20
C GLU A 327 -16.16 -1.19 3.79
N ALA A 328 -16.03 -1.76 4.99
CA ALA A 328 -14.76 -1.89 5.68
C ALA A 328 -14.44 -3.36 6.04
N ALA A 329 -13.16 -3.71 5.93
CA ALA A 329 -12.59 -4.94 6.46
C ALA A 329 -11.78 -4.62 7.71
N PHE A 330 -12.17 -5.16 8.86
CA PHE A 330 -11.57 -4.89 10.16
C PHE A 330 -10.59 -6.00 10.53
N THR A 331 -9.31 -5.65 10.63
CA THR A 331 -8.23 -6.64 10.73
C THR A 331 -7.55 -6.66 12.10
N VAL A 332 -6.86 -7.76 12.40
CA VAL A 332 -5.94 -7.94 13.54
C VAL A 332 -6.66 -7.80 14.90
N LEU A 333 -7.92 -8.18 14.97
CA LEU A 333 -8.75 -8.05 16.17
C LEU A 333 -8.28 -9.01 17.30
N ASP A 334 -7.76 -10.19 16.94
CA ASP A 334 -7.24 -11.21 17.84
C ASP A 334 -6.11 -10.70 18.74
N VAL A 335 -5.33 -9.73 18.26
CA VAL A 335 -4.21 -9.14 19.01
C VAL A 335 -4.66 -8.46 20.31
N LEU A 336 -5.86 -7.91 20.34
CA LEU A 336 -6.37 -7.14 21.49
C LEU A 336 -6.96 -8.02 22.61
N GLY A 337 -7.04 -9.34 22.42
CA GLY A 337 -7.64 -10.28 23.37
C GLY A 337 -6.96 -10.37 24.73
N TYR A 338 -5.82 -9.73 24.96
CA TYR A 338 -5.13 -9.69 26.26
C TYR A 338 -5.59 -8.53 27.17
N LEU A 339 -6.31 -7.56 26.62
CA LEU A 339 -6.68 -6.32 27.30
C LEU A 339 -7.96 -6.47 28.13
N ASP A 340 -7.96 -5.83 29.30
CA ASP A 340 -9.14 -5.67 30.14
C ASP A 340 -9.99 -4.47 29.67
N GLU A 341 -9.33 -3.44 29.13
CA GLU A 341 -9.93 -2.21 28.65
C GLU A 341 -9.22 -1.75 27.37
N LEU A 342 -9.97 -1.20 26.45
CA LEU A 342 -9.49 -0.64 25.18
C LEU A 342 -9.79 0.85 25.13
N SER A 343 -8.85 1.65 24.65
CA SER A 343 -9.07 3.07 24.38
C SER A 343 -9.30 3.31 22.89
N VAL A 344 -10.27 4.15 22.55
CA VAL A 344 -10.55 4.60 21.18
C VAL A 344 -10.42 6.12 21.14
N CYS A 345 -9.57 6.65 20.29
CA CYS A 345 -9.45 8.07 20.06
C CYS A 345 -10.63 8.54 19.20
N VAL A 346 -11.59 9.27 19.81
CA VAL A 346 -12.83 9.72 19.18
C VAL A 346 -12.83 11.19 18.81
N GLY A 347 -11.80 11.94 19.23
CA GLY A 347 -11.64 13.35 18.96
C GLY A 347 -10.21 13.81 19.17
N TYR A 348 -9.88 14.97 18.64
CA TYR A 348 -8.61 15.66 18.87
C TYR A 348 -8.86 16.99 19.60
N GLU A 349 -8.16 17.21 20.70
CA GLU A 349 -8.08 18.52 21.33
C GLU A 349 -6.93 19.31 20.67
N ILE A 350 -7.27 20.46 20.10
CA ILE A 350 -6.31 21.36 19.43
C ILE A 350 -6.60 22.78 19.93
N ASP A 351 -5.57 23.40 20.54
CA ASP A 351 -5.66 24.77 21.05
C ASP A 351 -6.89 24.99 21.98
N GLY A 352 -7.21 23.97 22.80
CA GLY A 352 -8.34 23.99 23.76
C GLY A 352 -9.73 23.68 23.18
N GLN A 353 -9.81 23.34 21.89
CA GLN A 353 -11.04 22.92 21.23
C GLN A 353 -11.00 21.47 20.78
N VAL A 354 -12.08 20.73 21.01
CA VAL A 354 -12.22 19.35 20.57
C VAL A 354 -12.87 19.31 19.20
N THR A 355 -12.24 18.58 18.28
CA THR A 355 -12.78 18.33 16.94
C THR A 355 -12.84 16.84 16.65
N LYS A 356 -13.80 16.45 15.82
CA LYS A 356 -13.90 15.10 15.20
C LYS A 356 -13.43 15.10 13.73
N ASP A 357 -13.09 16.26 13.19
CA ASP A 357 -12.57 16.40 11.85
C ASP A 357 -11.04 16.24 11.84
N PHE A 358 -10.54 15.54 10.85
CA PHE A 358 -9.11 15.33 10.65
C PHE A 358 -8.45 16.60 10.10
N PRO A 359 -7.53 17.24 10.85
CA PRO A 359 -6.95 18.51 10.46
C PRO A 359 -5.70 18.35 9.59
N THR A 360 -5.20 19.47 9.09
CA THR A 360 -3.91 19.53 8.40
C THR A 360 -2.73 19.21 9.33
N THR A 361 -1.59 18.78 8.78
CA THR A 361 -0.40 18.32 9.51
C THR A 361 0.07 19.31 10.58
N GLY A 362 0.06 20.62 10.28
CA GLY A 362 0.50 21.64 11.25
C GLY A 362 -0.37 21.68 12.52
N LYS A 363 -1.65 21.38 12.40
CA LYS A 363 -2.57 21.23 13.55
C LYS A 363 -2.43 19.85 14.21
N LEU A 364 -2.24 18.79 13.44
CA LEU A 364 -2.01 17.43 13.97
C LEU A 364 -0.81 17.37 14.92
N ASN A 365 0.25 18.09 14.64
CA ASN A 365 1.46 18.14 15.49
C ASN A 365 1.21 18.76 16.88
N ARG A 366 0.07 19.45 17.08
CA ARG A 366 -0.35 20.03 18.37
C ARG A 366 -1.55 19.32 18.97
N ALA A 367 -2.11 18.36 18.23
CA ALA A 367 -3.30 17.65 18.67
C ALA A 367 -3.02 16.70 19.84
N LYS A 368 -3.96 16.62 20.76
CA LYS A 368 -3.99 15.64 21.83
C LYS A 368 -5.18 14.70 21.63
N PRO A 369 -5.04 13.39 21.86
CA PRO A 369 -6.14 12.46 21.68
C PRO A 369 -7.20 12.62 22.79
N VAL A 370 -8.48 12.55 22.41
CA VAL A 370 -9.60 12.42 23.32
C VAL A 370 -10.10 10.99 23.25
N TYR A 371 -9.99 10.25 24.35
CA TYR A 371 -10.29 8.82 24.40
C TYR A 371 -11.66 8.52 25.02
N VAL A 372 -12.30 7.48 24.48
CA VAL A 372 -13.36 6.71 25.13
C VAL A 372 -12.81 5.34 25.47
N LYS A 373 -13.13 4.83 26.65
CA LYS A 373 -12.72 3.52 27.12
C LYS A 373 -13.86 2.53 26.96
N LEU A 374 -13.53 1.35 26.46
CA LEU A 374 -14.44 0.23 26.22
C LEU A 374 -13.92 -1.02 26.94
N PRO A 375 -14.81 -1.89 27.45
CA PRO A 375 -14.37 -3.14 28.07
C PRO A 375 -13.72 -4.06 27.03
N GLY A 376 -12.59 -4.66 27.42
CA GLY A 376 -11.94 -5.71 26.66
C GLY A 376 -12.66 -7.06 26.80
N TRP A 377 -12.24 -8.03 25.99
CA TRP A 377 -12.86 -9.38 26.03
C TRP A 377 -12.00 -10.45 26.69
N LYS A 378 -10.76 -10.18 26.97
CA LYS A 378 -9.82 -11.00 27.78
C LYS A 378 -9.81 -12.49 27.41
N CYS A 379 -9.93 -12.83 26.14
CA CYS A 379 -9.82 -14.21 25.67
C CYS A 379 -9.32 -14.29 24.22
N ASP A 380 -8.88 -15.48 23.83
CA ASP A 380 -8.53 -15.79 22.44
C ASP A 380 -9.80 -15.92 21.61
N ILE A 381 -9.86 -15.22 20.47
CA ILE A 381 -10.98 -15.25 19.53
C ILE A 381 -10.63 -15.94 18.21
N ARG A 382 -9.40 -16.44 18.07
CA ARG A 382 -8.96 -17.17 16.88
C ARG A 382 -9.77 -18.44 16.71
N GLY A 383 -10.07 -18.80 15.46
CA GLY A 383 -10.85 -19.99 15.15
C GLY A 383 -12.38 -19.80 15.26
N ILE A 384 -12.89 -18.70 15.82
CA ILE A 384 -14.31 -18.37 15.77
C ILE A 384 -14.71 -18.04 14.32
N LYS A 385 -15.76 -18.68 13.82
CA LYS A 385 -16.19 -18.54 12.41
C LYS A 385 -17.49 -17.73 12.25
N ASN A 386 -18.28 -17.57 13.29
CA ASN A 386 -19.52 -16.82 13.24
C ASN A 386 -19.43 -15.55 14.09
N TYR A 387 -19.94 -14.43 13.58
CA TYR A 387 -19.95 -13.17 14.30
C TYR A 387 -20.65 -13.21 15.66
N ARG A 388 -21.75 -13.98 15.75
CA ARG A 388 -22.53 -14.10 16.98
C ARG A 388 -21.81 -14.86 18.08
N ASP A 389 -20.82 -15.68 17.73
CA ASP A 389 -20.02 -16.47 18.69
C ASP A 389 -18.85 -15.66 19.29
N LEU A 390 -18.57 -14.48 18.75
CA LEU A 390 -17.63 -13.55 19.34
C LEU A 390 -18.11 -13.09 20.72
N PRO A 391 -17.20 -12.86 21.70
CA PRO A 391 -17.54 -12.26 22.99
C PRO A 391 -18.33 -10.96 22.83
N GLU A 392 -19.26 -10.70 23.77
CA GLU A 392 -20.12 -9.54 23.72
C GLU A 392 -19.31 -8.23 23.65
N ASN A 393 -18.28 -8.07 24.49
CA ASN A 393 -17.41 -6.89 24.46
C ASN A 393 -16.66 -6.75 23.13
N CYS A 394 -16.25 -7.86 22.50
CA CYS A 394 -15.62 -7.86 21.19
C CYS A 394 -16.58 -7.35 20.11
N ARG A 395 -17.83 -7.83 20.10
CA ARG A 395 -18.87 -7.31 19.20
C ARG A 395 -19.15 -5.84 19.47
N GLY A 396 -19.27 -5.46 20.74
CA GLY A 396 -19.47 -4.07 21.15
C GLY A 396 -18.36 -3.14 20.65
N TYR A 397 -17.11 -3.59 20.67
CA TYR A 397 -15.98 -2.86 20.10
C TYR A 397 -16.12 -2.67 18.58
N ILE A 398 -16.43 -3.74 17.85
CA ILE A 398 -16.63 -3.69 16.39
C ILE A 398 -17.77 -2.71 16.04
N GLU A 399 -18.90 -2.81 16.73
CA GLU A 399 -20.08 -1.97 16.51
C GLU A 399 -19.82 -0.50 16.87
N PHE A 400 -19.07 -0.26 17.93
CA PHE A 400 -18.63 1.09 18.30
C PHE A 400 -17.74 1.71 17.22
N VAL A 401 -16.74 0.96 16.74
CA VAL A 401 -15.85 1.41 15.66
C VAL A 401 -16.66 1.67 14.37
N GLU A 402 -17.52 0.75 13.98
CA GLU A 402 -18.40 0.89 12.81
C GLU A 402 -19.19 2.19 12.85
N LYS A 403 -19.79 2.49 14.01
CA LYS A 403 -20.54 3.74 14.24
C LYS A 403 -19.64 4.97 14.13
N GLU A 404 -18.44 4.92 14.75
CA GLU A 404 -17.53 6.09 14.78
C GLU A 404 -16.92 6.38 13.41
N ILE A 405 -16.62 5.35 12.60
CA ILE A 405 -16.07 5.56 11.24
C ILE A 405 -17.15 5.86 10.19
N GLY A 406 -18.41 5.49 10.48
CA GLY A 406 -19.54 5.73 9.58
C GLY A 406 -19.58 4.83 8.35
N VAL A 407 -18.91 3.68 8.38
CA VAL A 407 -18.85 2.70 7.28
C VAL A 407 -19.11 1.31 7.85
N LYS A 408 -19.95 0.52 7.16
CA LYS A 408 -20.29 -0.84 7.58
C LYS A 408 -19.06 -1.75 7.55
N ILE A 409 -18.79 -2.42 8.67
CA ILE A 409 -17.74 -3.46 8.76
C ILE A 409 -18.36 -4.79 8.31
N THR A 410 -18.04 -5.25 7.12
CA THR A 410 -18.58 -6.48 6.53
C THR A 410 -17.67 -7.69 6.71
N MET A 411 -16.38 -7.46 7.00
CA MET A 411 -15.38 -8.49 7.21
C MET A 411 -14.62 -8.22 8.52
N VAL A 412 -14.46 -9.25 9.33
CA VAL A 412 -13.69 -9.19 10.59
C VAL A 412 -12.64 -10.28 10.57
N SER A 413 -11.37 -9.89 10.63
CA SER A 413 -10.23 -10.81 10.71
C SER A 413 -9.85 -11.03 12.18
N ASN A 414 -9.91 -12.28 12.62
CA ASN A 414 -9.66 -12.72 13.99
C ASN A 414 -8.50 -13.70 14.13
N GLY A 415 -7.54 -13.68 13.19
CA GLY A 415 -6.33 -14.50 13.23
C GLY A 415 -5.48 -14.28 11.97
N PRO A 416 -4.29 -14.89 11.86
CA PRO A 416 -3.34 -14.65 10.77
C PRO A 416 -3.69 -15.36 9.45
N GLY A 417 -4.42 -16.48 9.50
CA GLY A 417 -4.71 -17.33 8.35
C GLY A 417 -5.77 -16.73 7.43
N ARG A 418 -5.76 -17.15 6.15
CA ARG A 418 -6.77 -16.78 5.15
C ARG A 418 -8.20 -17.09 5.63
N GLU A 419 -8.36 -18.23 6.30
CA GLU A 419 -9.67 -18.72 6.78
C GLU A 419 -10.13 -18.02 8.09
N ASP A 420 -9.30 -17.13 8.65
CA ASP A 420 -9.61 -16.40 9.88
C ASP A 420 -10.28 -15.06 9.56
N ILE A 421 -11.32 -15.12 8.74
CA ILE A 421 -12.16 -13.98 8.38
C ILE A 421 -13.62 -14.37 8.59
N ILE A 422 -14.31 -13.55 9.37
CA ILE A 422 -15.75 -13.67 9.62
C ILE A 422 -16.46 -12.68 8.70
N LEU A 423 -17.37 -13.16 7.85
CA LEU A 423 -18.21 -12.31 7.02
C LEU A 423 -19.47 -11.91 7.82
N ARG A 424 -19.73 -10.60 7.90
CA ARG A 424 -20.94 -10.02 8.50
C ARG A 424 -21.92 -9.67 7.38
N LYS A 425 -22.97 -10.41 7.29
CA LYS A 425 -24.10 -10.16 6.36
C LYS A 425 -25.00 -9.01 6.85
#